data_85da42cf6db5a975c721436ae9aab143
#
_entry.id   85da42cf6db5a975c721436ae9aab143
#
_cell.length_a   1.000
_cell.length_b   1.000
_cell.length_c   1.000
_cell.angle_alpha   90.00
_cell.angle_beta   90.00
_cell.angle_gamma   90.00
#
_symmetry.space_group_name_H-M   'P 1'
#
loop_
_entity.id
_entity.type
_entity.pdbx_description
1 polymer ?
#
loop_
_entity_poly.entity_id
_entity_poly.type
_entity_poly.pdbx_seq_one_letter_code
_entity_poly.pdbx_strand_id
1 'polypeptide(L)'
;MKNKSLPLIIGAIVVIAAAVFFMQGGDKTAKKSGDSSQPIVIPTHNWSSQIVMAYVIGGIFESMGNNVSYAEGVDSQKVYESIRQGDVTISHEVWESAFGKSFDNARDAGGLLDWGDHEARTLEDMGYPNWVVEKGLCPGLPDWTALKNPDCAKNFTTPDSPDGKGRMLEGPQTWHGDLIPQRVDALGLGDLWWVKFAGSAD
;
A
#
# COMPACT_ATOMS: atom_id res chain seq x y z
N MET A 1 -28.68 44.63 64.45
CA MET A 1 -28.19 43.27 64.13
C MET A 1 -27.55 43.31 62.75
N LYS A 2 -26.21 43.26 62.64
CA LYS A 2 -25.53 43.27 61.34
C LYS A 2 -25.63 41.84 60.72
N ASN A 3 -26.24 41.73 59.57
CA ASN A 3 -26.47 40.48 58.84
C ASN A 3 -25.14 39.90 58.35
N LYS A 4 -24.51 39.00 59.12
CA LYS A 4 -23.23 38.33 58.81
C LYS A 4 -23.38 37.25 57.73
N SER A 5 -24.60 36.96 57.29
CA SER A 5 -24.90 35.93 56.28
C SER A 5 -24.74 36.39 54.82
N LEU A 6 -24.77 37.71 54.56
CA LEU A 6 -24.70 38.26 53.19
C LEU A 6 -23.34 37.98 52.48
N PRO A 7 -22.17 38.18 53.13
CA PRO A 7 -20.90 37.90 52.51
C PRO A 7 -20.65 36.39 52.28
N LEU A 8 -21.25 35.50 53.09
CA LEU A 8 -21.14 34.05 52.90
C LEU A 8 -21.94 33.56 51.69
N ILE A 9 -23.11 34.15 51.44
CA ILE A 9 -23.95 33.83 50.32
C ILE A 9 -23.31 34.30 49.02
N ILE A 10 -22.72 35.50 48.99
CA ILE A 10 -21.98 36.01 47.81
C ILE A 10 -20.75 35.16 47.50
N GLY A 11 -20.02 34.75 48.53
CA GLY A 11 -18.84 33.84 48.34
C GLY A 11 -19.24 32.49 47.78
N ALA A 12 -20.36 31.90 48.24
CA ALA A 12 -20.85 30.62 47.73
C ALA A 12 -21.33 30.73 46.28
N ILE A 13 -21.97 31.81 45.88
CA ILE A 13 -22.43 32.04 44.51
C ILE A 13 -21.24 32.22 43.58
N VAL A 14 -20.18 32.91 43.97
CA VAL A 14 -18.96 33.10 43.17
C VAL A 14 -18.23 31.79 42.97
N VAL A 15 -18.12 30.94 44.00
CA VAL A 15 -17.49 29.63 43.90
C VAL A 15 -18.29 28.68 42.99
N ILE A 16 -19.62 28.67 43.09
CA ILE A 16 -20.51 27.88 42.24
C ILE A 16 -20.42 28.36 40.77
N ALA A 17 -20.41 29.68 40.54
CA ALA A 17 -20.28 30.25 39.19
C ALA A 17 -18.91 29.92 38.58
N ALA A 18 -17.82 29.96 39.35
CA ALA A 18 -16.50 29.54 38.91
C ALA A 18 -16.44 28.04 38.62
N ALA A 19 -17.02 27.18 39.44
CA ALA A 19 -17.11 25.74 39.21
C ALA A 19 -17.90 25.38 37.97
N VAL A 20 -19.03 26.05 37.75
CA VAL A 20 -19.84 25.86 36.53
C VAL A 20 -19.10 26.36 35.30
N PHE A 21 -18.34 27.47 35.40
CA PHE A 21 -17.52 27.98 34.30
C PHE A 21 -16.35 27.01 33.95
N PHE A 22 -15.71 26.41 34.97
CA PHE A 22 -14.70 25.39 34.76
C PHE A 22 -15.29 24.05 34.27
N MET A 23 -16.49 23.69 34.67
CA MET A 23 -17.17 22.49 34.15
C MET A 23 -17.73 22.70 32.74
N GLN A 24 -18.04 23.92 32.30
CA GLN A 24 -18.42 24.24 30.92
C GLN A 24 -17.21 24.53 30.01
N GLY A 25 -16.01 24.68 30.57
CA GLY A 25 -14.74 24.88 29.84
C GLY A 25 -14.08 23.62 29.32
N GLY A 26 -14.66 22.46 29.58
CA GLY A 26 -14.10 21.18 29.17
C GLY A 26 -14.94 20.47 28.15
N ASP A 27 -15.08 20.98 26.98
CA ASP A 27 -15.18 20.27 25.71
C ASP A 27 -15.36 21.28 24.56
N LYS A 28 -14.38 22.12 24.37
CA LYS A 28 -14.11 22.58 23.03
C LYS A 28 -13.31 21.45 22.37
N THR A 29 -13.99 20.37 21.99
CA THR A 29 -13.58 19.66 20.80
C THR A 29 -13.53 20.75 19.73
N ALA A 30 -12.33 21.21 19.43
CA ALA A 30 -12.09 22.04 18.28
C ALA A 30 -12.78 21.28 17.14
N LYS A 31 -13.79 21.90 16.53
CA LYS A 31 -14.46 21.32 15.37
C LYS A 31 -13.36 21.21 14.36
N LYS A 32 -12.82 19.98 14.18
CA LYS A 32 -11.81 19.71 13.18
C LYS A 32 -12.46 20.08 11.86
N SER A 33 -12.02 21.13 11.22
CA SER A 33 -12.47 21.51 9.90
C SER A 33 -11.52 20.87 8.92
N GLY A 34 -11.94 19.79 8.29
CA GLY A 34 -11.25 19.28 7.10
C GLY A 34 -11.39 20.26 5.94
N ASP A 35 -10.45 20.25 5.04
CA ASP A 35 -10.44 21.14 3.86
C ASP A 35 -11.50 20.75 2.82
N SER A 36 -12.05 19.54 2.92
CA SER A 36 -13.07 19.01 2.02
C SER A 36 -14.21 18.37 2.79
N SER A 37 -15.43 18.55 2.31
CA SER A 37 -16.61 17.83 2.79
C SER A 37 -16.74 16.43 2.19
N GLN A 38 -15.97 16.15 1.14
CA GLN A 38 -15.95 14.83 0.52
C GLN A 38 -14.98 13.90 1.27
N PRO A 39 -15.27 12.60 1.35
CA PRO A 39 -14.38 11.66 1.97
C PRO A 39 -13.08 11.53 1.16
N ILE A 40 -11.97 11.35 1.88
CA ILE A 40 -10.70 10.90 1.31
C ILE A 40 -10.78 9.38 1.23
N VAL A 41 -10.83 8.84 0.03
CA VAL A 41 -10.90 7.40 -0.22
C VAL A 41 -9.50 6.87 -0.52
N ILE A 42 -8.99 5.99 0.35
CA ILE A 42 -7.65 5.40 0.24
C ILE A 42 -7.80 3.92 -0.14
N PRO A 43 -7.16 3.44 -1.21
CA PRO A 43 -7.24 2.04 -1.58
C PRO A 43 -6.41 1.18 -0.62
N THR A 44 -6.88 -0.03 -0.35
CA THR A 44 -6.08 -1.09 0.26
C THR A 44 -5.91 -2.21 -0.77
N HIS A 45 -4.66 -2.52 -1.07
CA HIS A 45 -4.28 -3.61 -1.96
C HIS A 45 -4.05 -4.90 -1.16
N ASN A 46 -3.26 -5.83 -1.68
CA ASN A 46 -3.03 -7.14 -1.08
C ASN A 46 -1.58 -7.37 -0.62
N TRP A 47 -0.86 -6.32 -0.25
CA TRP A 47 0.47 -6.43 0.36
C TRP A 47 0.60 -5.50 1.58
N SER A 48 1.37 -5.94 2.56
CA SER A 48 1.36 -5.39 3.91
C SER A 48 1.88 -3.96 4.01
N SER A 49 2.91 -3.56 3.26
CA SER A 49 3.44 -2.17 3.30
C SER A 49 2.37 -1.17 2.90
N GLN A 50 1.66 -1.44 1.82
CA GLN A 50 0.61 -0.59 1.31
C GLN A 50 -0.57 -0.49 2.27
N ILE A 51 -1.00 -1.62 2.83
CA ILE A 51 -2.13 -1.64 3.80
C ILE A 51 -1.77 -0.82 5.04
N VAL A 52 -0.60 -1.07 5.64
CA VAL A 52 -0.16 -0.34 6.84
C VAL A 52 -0.08 1.16 6.56
N MET A 53 0.53 1.55 5.44
CA MET A 53 0.69 2.95 5.10
C MET A 53 -0.63 3.63 4.75
N ALA A 54 -1.59 2.93 4.14
CA ALA A 54 -2.95 3.43 3.92
C ALA A 54 -3.59 3.87 5.23
N TYR A 55 -3.52 3.03 6.28
CA TYR A 55 -4.05 3.37 7.60
C TYR A 55 -3.28 4.46 8.32
N VAL A 56 -1.95 4.52 8.16
CA VAL A 56 -1.13 5.61 8.72
C VAL A 56 -1.52 6.95 8.11
N ILE A 57 -1.59 7.02 6.78
CA ILE A 57 -1.97 8.23 6.05
C ILE A 57 -3.42 8.62 6.36
N GLY A 58 -4.32 7.65 6.39
CA GLY A 58 -5.72 7.86 6.75
C GLY A 58 -5.86 8.44 8.15
N GLY A 59 -5.15 7.88 9.15
CA GLY A 59 -5.14 8.39 10.52
C GLY A 59 -4.61 9.83 10.62
N ILE A 60 -3.64 10.20 9.79
CA ILE A 60 -3.16 11.58 9.70
C ILE A 60 -4.28 12.49 9.19
N PHE A 61 -4.94 12.14 8.10
CA PHE A 61 -6.06 12.93 7.56
C PHE A 61 -7.22 13.03 8.54
N GLU A 62 -7.57 11.95 9.23
CA GLU A 62 -8.59 11.96 10.28
C GLU A 62 -8.20 12.90 11.43
N SER A 63 -6.92 12.89 11.84
CA SER A 63 -6.41 13.81 12.87
C SER A 63 -6.50 15.27 12.47
N MET A 64 -6.47 15.57 11.17
CA MET A 64 -6.67 16.90 10.59
C MET A 64 -8.15 17.26 10.47
N GLY A 65 -9.06 16.32 10.72
CA GLY A 65 -10.53 16.53 10.69
C GLY A 65 -11.20 16.14 9.39
N ASN A 66 -10.48 15.47 8.49
CA ASN A 66 -11.07 14.96 7.26
C ASN A 66 -11.88 13.68 7.53
N ASN A 67 -12.85 13.43 6.67
CA ASN A 67 -13.55 12.15 6.64
C ASN A 67 -12.74 11.19 5.75
N VAL A 68 -12.37 10.02 6.29
CA VAL A 68 -11.57 9.02 5.57
C VAL A 68 -12.36 7.74 5.42
N SER A 69 -12.20 7.09 4.28
CA SER A 69 -12.73 5.75 4.03
C SER A 69 -11.69 4.94 3.25
N TYR A 70 -11.81 3.61 3.35
CA TYR A 70 -10.88 2.68 2.71
C TYR A 70 -11.63 1.87 1.65
N ALA A 71 -11.07 1.81 0.43
CA ALA A 71 -11.60 0.99 -0.65
C ALA A 71 -10.80 -0.31 -0.73
N GLU A 72 -11.41 -1.40 -0.27
CA GLU A 72 -10.80 -2.72 -0.26
C GLU A 72 -10.84 -3.38 -1.64
N GLY A 73 -9.81 -4.18 -1.95
CA GLY A 73 -9.77 -5.01 -3.15
C GLY A 73 -9.66 -4.25 -4.47
N VAL A 74 -9.24 -2.99 -4.43
CA VAL A 74 -8.97 -2.23 -5.64
C VAL A 74 -7.85 -2.90 -6.43
N ASP A 75 -8.11 -3.19 -7.71
CA ASP A 75 -7.11 -3.74 -8.62
C ASP A 75 -5.94 -2.76 -8.77
N SER A 76 -4.73 -3.21 -8.45
CA SER A 76 -3.53 -2.37 -8.44
C SER A 76 -3.16 -1.81 -9.82
N GLN A 77 -3.57 -2.49 -10.90
CA GLN A 77 -3.38 -1.99 -12.27
C GLN A 77 -4.39 -0.89 -12.65
N LYS A 78 -5.55 -0.87 -12.01
CA LYS A 78 -6.68 0.02 -12.34
C LYS A 78 -6.83 1.19 -11.36
N VAL A 79 -6.08 1.21 -10.27
CA VAL A 79 -6.21 2.23 -9.22
C VAL A 79 -6.08 3.65 -9.75
N TYR A 80 -5.20 3.87 -10.72
CA TYR A 80 -4.98 5.20 -11.31
C TYR A 80 -6.18 5.69 -12.13
N GLU A 81 -6.86 4.78 -12.81
CA GLU A 81 -8.11 5.11 -13.49
C GLU A 81 -9.23 5.39 -12.48
N SER A 82 -9.29 4.64 -11.37
CA SER A 82 -10.23 4.89 -10.28
C SER A 82 -10.02 6.27 -9.63
N ILE A 83 -8.78 6.77 -9.56
CA ILE A 83 -8.47 8.14 -9.13
C ILE A 83 -9.07 9.15 -10.13
N ARG A 84 -8.87 8.93 -11.44
CA ARG A 84 -9.42 9.83 -12.46
C ARG A 84 -10.94 9.89 -12.44
N GLN A 85 -11.59 8.78 -12.11
CA GLN A 85 -13.06 8.68 -12.01
C GLN A 85 -13.61 9.24 -10.69
N GLY A 86 -12.74 9.47 -9.70
CA GLY A 86 -13.12 9.98 -8.39
C GLY A 86 -13.59 8.91 -7.40
N ASP A 87 -13.43 7.62 -7.74
CA ASP A 87 -13.77 6.50 -6.85
C ASP A 87 -12.72 6.34 -5.74
N VAL A 88 -11.49 6.73 -6.02
CA VAL A 88 -10.33 6.75 -5.12
C VAL A 88 -9.74 8.14 -5.13
N THR A 89 -9.29 8.64 -3.97
CA THR A 89 -8.74 9.99 -3.85
C THR A 89 -7.21 10.02 -3.99
N ILE A 90 -6.53 9.03 -3.42
CA ILE A 90 -5.07 9.00 -3.33
C ILE A 90 -4.56 7.56 -3.48
N SER A 91 -3.45 7.40 -4.20
CA SER A 91 -2.59 6.20 -4.14
C SER A 91 -1.21 6.62 -3.68
N HIS A 92 -0.73 6.01 -2.61
CA HIS A 92 0.51 6.42 -1.94
C HIS A 92 1.70 5.53 -2.27
N GLU A 93 1.51 4.49 -3.05
CA GLU A 93 2.57 3.53 -3.39
C GLU A 93 2.43 3.14 -4.87
N VAL A 94 3.34 3.63 -5.70
CA VAL A 94 3.41 3.37 -7.13
C VAL A 94 4.71 2.64 -7.43
N TRP A 95 4.62 1.40 -7.90
CA TRP A 95 5.75 0.60 -8.33
C TRP A 95 5.93 0.74 -9.84
N GLU A 96 6.87 1.58 -10.26
CA GLU A 96 7.04 1.95 -11.66
C GLU A 96 7.34 0.76 -12.58
N SER A 97 8.10 -0.23 -12.10
CA SER A 97 8.44 -1.43 -12.85
C SER A 97 7.22 -2.30 -13.19
N ALA A 98 6.18 -2.25 -12.33
CA ALA A 98 4.94 -3.02 -12.49
C ALA A 98 3.82 -2.19 -13.09
N PHE A 99 3.63 -0.97 -12.60
CA PHE A 99 2.44 -0.15 -12.86
C PHE A 99 2.73 1.15 -13.61
N GLY A 100 4.01 1.48 -13.87
CA GLY A 100 4.42 2.77 -14.44
C GLY A 100 3.65 3.13 -15.71
N LYS A 101 3.44 2.17 -16.62
CA LYS A 101 2.66 2.43 -17.83
C LYS A 101 1.20 2.80 -17.55
N SER A 102 0.56 2.14 -16.58
CA SER A 102 -0.83 2.44 -16.19
C SER A 102 -0.92 3.80 -15.51
N PHE A 103 0.07 4.12 -14.67
CA PHE A 103 0.21 5.42 -14.03
C PHE A 103 0.42 6.54 -15.05
N ASP A 104 1.38 6.39 -15.96
CA ASP A 104 1.68 7.39 -17.01
C ASP A 104 0.46 7.64 -17.89
N ASN A 105 -0.20 6.59 -18.35
CA ASN A 105 -1.40 6.73 -19.17
C ASN A 105 -2.51 7.51 -18.44
N ALA A 106 -2.71 7.25 -17.15
CA ALA A 106 -3.73 7.94 -16.36
C ALA A 106 -3.34 9.40 -16.11
N ARG A 107 -2.07 9.68 -15.78
CA ARG A 107 -1.55 11.04 -15.63
C ARG A 107 -1.70 11.84 -16.92
N ASP A 108 -1.29 11.28 -18.06
CA ASP A 108 -1.30 11.96 -19.35
C ASP A 108 -2.73 12.20 -19.87
N ALA A 109 -3.67 11.34 -19.50
CA ALA A 109 -5.10 11.52 -19.78
C ALA A 109 -5.73 12.64 -18.92
N GLY A 110 -5.06 13.10 -17.87
CA GLY A 110 -5.53 14.15 -16.97
C GLY A 110 -6.47 13.66 -15.86
N GLY A 111 -6.63 14.46 -14.82
CA GLY A 111 -7.46 14.12 -13.66
C GLY A 111 -6.74 13.33 -12.56
N LEU A 112 -5.43 13.11 -12.73
CA LEU A 112 -4.51 12.58 -11.73
C LEU A 112 -3.34 13.53 -11.59
N LEU A 113 -2.94 13.81 -10.35
CA LEU A 113 -1.76 14.62 -10.03
C LEU A 113 -0.67 13.73 -9.46
N ASP A 114 0.52 13.87 -10.01
CA ASP A 114 1.73 13.27 -9.46
C ASP A 114 2.33 14.22 -8.41
N TRP A 115 2.46 13.75 -7.17
CA TRP A 115 3.00 14.51 -6.05
C TRP A 115 4.48 14.21 -5.78
N GLY A 116 5.11 13.42 -6.64
CA GLY A 116 6.52 13.08 -6.58
C GLY A 116 6.84 11.77 -5.90
N ASP A 117 8.13 11.51 -5.80
CA ASP A 117 8.68 10.24 -5.39
C ASP A 117 8.63 10.03 -3.88
N HIS A 118 8.56 8.76 -3.48
CA HIS A 118 8.90 8.33 -2.13
C HIS A 118 10.39 8.56 -1.86
N GLU A 119 10.74 8.99 -0.65
CA GLU A 119 12.13 8.96 -0.17
C GLU A 119 12.65 7.52 0.03
N ALA A 120 11.75 6.54 0.17
CA ALA A 120 12.12 5.14 0.28
C ALA A 120 12.55 4.59 -1.09
N ARG A 121 13.82 4.19 -1.18
CA ARG A 121 14.33 3.50 -2.38
C ARG A 121 14.08 2.01 -2.25
N THR A 122 13.54 1.44 -3.30
CA THR A 122 13.22 0.02 -3.38
C THR A 122 13.93 -0.62 -4.57
N LEU A 123 14.05 -1.94 -4.54
CA LEU A 123 14.57 -2.75 -5.63
C LEU A 123 13.59 -3.89 -5.89
N GLU A 124 13.10 -3.99 -7.11
CA GLU A 124 12.38 -5.16 -7.59
C GLU A 124 13.32 -6.00 -8.44
N ASP A 125 13.56 -7.23 -8.03
CA ASP A 125 14.45 -8.13 -8.76
C ASP A 125 14.05 -9.60 -8.52
N MET A 126 14.61 -10.48 -9.35
CA MET A 126 14.45 -11.92 -9.16
C MET A 126 15.46 -12.42 -8.13
N GLY A 127 14.96 -13.08 -7.10
CA GLY A 127 15.77 -13.67 -6.05
C GLY A 127 15.83 -15.19 -6.13
N TYR A 128 16.86 -15.75 -5.54
CA TYR A 128 17.01 -17.18 -5.28
C TYR A 128 17.66 -17.41 -3.92
N PRO A 129 17.40 -18.53 -3.24
CA PRO A 129 18.04 -18.85 -1.97
C PRO A 129 19.55 -19.03 -2.12
N ASN A 130 20.36 -18.53 -1.19
CA ASN A 130 21.83 -18.64 -1.23
C ASN A 130 22.34 -20.07 -1.39
N TRP A 131 21.65 -21.05 -0.80
CA TRP A 131 22.01 -22.45 -0.92
C TRP A 131 21.97 -23.01 -2.36
N VAL A 132 21.30 -22.33 -3.29
CA VAL A 132 21.30 -22.69 -4.72
C VAL A 132 22.72 -22.56 -5.29
N VAL A 133 23.39 -21.46 -4.96
CA VAL A 133 24.79 -21.22 -5.37
C VAL A 133 25.75 -22.08 -4.57
N GLU A 134 25.59 -22.17 -3.26
CA GLU A 134 26.44 -22.97 -2.37
C GLU A 134 26.47 -24.45 -2.76
N LYS A 135 25.35 -24.99 -3.23
CA LYS A 135 25.23 -26.38 -3.69
C LYS A 135 25.53 -26.57 -5.19
N GLY A 136 25.85 -25.49 -5.91
CA GLY A 136 26.14 -25.55 -7.34
C GLY A 136 24.95 -25.99 -8.21
N LEU A 137 23.72 -25.74 -7.77
CA LEU A 137 22.52 -26.23 -8.46
C LEU A 137 22.20 -25.46 -9.75
N CYS A 138 22.69 -24.24 -9.87
CA CYS A 138 22.55 -23.41 -11.06
C CYS A 138 23.84 -22.64 -11.32
N PRO A 139 24.85 -23.29 -11.92
CA PRO A 139 26.14 -22.65 -12.22
C PRO A 139 25.93 -21.44 -13.15
N GLY A 140 26.61 -20.36 -12.81
CA GLY A 140 26.54 -19.08 -13.56
C GLY A 140 25.69 -18.00 -12.89
N LEU A 141 24.85 -18.32 -11.91
CA LEU A 141 24.18 -17.29 -11.11
C LEU A 141 25.23 -16.41 -10.39
N PRO A 142 25.01 -15.07 -10.28
CA PRO A 142 23.76 -14.33 -10.52
C PRO A 142 23.49 -13.91 -11.97
N ASP A 143 24.30 -14.30 -12.95
CA ASP A 143 23.99 -13.97 -14.34
C ASP A 143 22.70 -14.70 -14.76
N TRP A 144 21.70 -13.95 -15.19
CA TRP A 144 20.39 -14.48 -15.60
C TRP A 144 20.50 -15.50 -16.76
N THR A 145 21.55 -15.43 -17.57
CA THR A 145 21.78 -16.39 -18.65
C THR A 145 22.00 -17.82 -18.16
N ALA A 146 22.35 -17.99 -16.90
CA ALA A 146 22.42 -19.30 -16.24
C ALA A 146 21.05 -20.04 -16.28
N LEU A 147 19.95 -19.31 -16.30
CA LEU A 147 18.59 -19.88 -16.41
C LEU A 147 18.33 -20.57 -17.75
N LYS A 148 19.17 -20.34 -18.78
CA LYS A 148 19.10 -21.05 -20.05
C LYS A 148 19.69 -22.47 -19.99
N ASN A 149 20.31 -22.83 -18.88
CA ASN A 149 20.82 -24.17 -18.66
C ASN A 149 19.69 -25.13 -18.22
N PRO A 150 19.39 -26.20 -18.99
CA PRO A 150 18.37 -27.16 -18.60
C PRO A 150 18.61 -27.84 -17.25
N ASP A 151 19.88 -28.04 -16.86
CA ASP A 151 20.23 -28.64 -15.57
C ASP A 151 19.93 -27.69 -14.41
N CYS A 152 20.05 -26.37 -14.63
CA CYS A 152 19.53 -25.38 -13.68
C CYS A 152 18.02 -25.54 -13.48
N ALA A 153 17.26 -25.52 -14.57
CA ALA A 153 15.79 -25.60 -14.51
C ALA A 153 15.29 -26.87 -13.80
N LYS A 154 15.93 -28.02 -14.04
CA LYS A 154 15.60 -29.30 -13.37
C LYS A 154 15.67 -29.22 -11.85
N ASN A 155 16.59 -28.43 -11.30
CA ASN A 155 16.75 -28.29 -9.85
C ASN A 155 15.62 -27.47 -9.21
N PHE A 156 14.79 -26.82 -10.01
CA PHE A 156 13.63 -26.03 -9.57
C PHE A 156 12.30 -26.68 -9.93
N THR A 157 12.31 -27.91 -10.43
CA THR A 157 11.10 -28.67 -10.74
C THR A 157 10.38 -29.06 -9.45
N THR A 158 9.06 -28.94 -9.45
CA THR A 158 8.16 -29.30 -8.35
C THR A 158 7.12 -30.31 -8.84
N PRO A 159 6.42 -31.03 -7.94
CA PRO A 159 5.42 -32.03 -8.34
C PRO A 159 4.30 -31.49 -9.24
N ASP A 160 4.01 -30.20 -9.17
CA ASP A 160 3.00 -29.51 -9.99
C ASP A 160 3.60 -28.82 -11.23
N SER A 161 4.90 -28.98 -11.48
CA SER A 161 5.55 -28.42 -12.67
C SER A 161 5.04 -29.06 -13.97
N PRO A 162 4.54 -28.27 -14.93
CA PRO A 162 4.13 -28.81 -16.22
C PRO A 162 5.38 -29.26 -17.02
N ASP A 163 5.31 -30.42 -17.66
CA ASP A 163 6.31 -30.94 -18.58
C ASP A 163 7.76 -30.97 -18.01
N GLY A 164 7.89 -31.06 -16.69
CA GLY A 164 9.18 -31.08 -16.02
C GLY A 164 9.94 -29.74 -16.03
N LYS A 165 9.27 -28.63 -16.30
CA LYS A 165 9.85 -27.29 -16.28
C LYS A 165 10.24 -26.84 -14.86
N GLY A 166 11.26 -26.02 -14.77
CA GLY A 166 11.61 -25.34 -13.51
C GLY A 166 10.53 -24.31 -13.13
N ARG A 167 10.23 -24.20 -11.85
CA ARG A 167 9.25 -23.23 -11.34
C ARG A 167 9.91 -21.90 -11.02
N MET A 168 9.39 -20.82 -11.59
CA MET A 168 9.57 -19.44 -11.14
C MET A 168 8.35 -19.04 -10.33
N LEU A 169 8.54 -18.71 -9.05
CA LEU A 169 7.46 -18.23 -8.20
C LEU A 169 7.33 -16.74 -8.37
N GLU A 170 6.12 -16.29 -8.70
CA GLU A 170 5.72 -14.90 -8.84
C GLU A 170 4.73 -14.54 -7.74
N GLY A 171 4.58 -13.26 -7.43
CA GLY A 171 3.53 -12.75 -6.57
C GLY A 171 2.13 -13.03 -7.13
N PRO A 172 1.08 -12.53 -6.47
CA PRO A 172 -0.27 -12.65 -7.00
C PRO A 172 -0.39 -12.12 -8.42
N GLN A 173 -1.16 -12.79 -9.27
CA GLN A 173 -1.34 -12.39 -10.68
C GLN A 173 -1.84 -10.95 -10.84
N THR A 174 -2.56 -10.41 -9.84
CA THR A 174 -3.02 -9.02 -9.81
C THR A 174 -1.89 -7.99 -9.76
N TRP A 175 -0.66 -8.39 -9.43
CA TRP A 175 0.47 -7.46 -9.39
C TRP A 175 1.00 -7.14 -10.79
N HIS A 176 1.33 -8.15 -11.57
CA HIS A 176 1.98 -7.98 -12.86
C HIS A 176 1.15 -8.49 -14.06
N GLY A 177 -0.01 -9.12 -13.81
CA GLY A 177 -0.79 -9.76 -14.86
C GLY A 177 0.06 -10.80 -15.60
N ASP A 178 0.06 -10.73 -16.92
CA ASP A 178 0.85 -11.63 -17.78
C ASP A 178 2.25 -11.09 -18.11
N LEU A 179 2.70 -10.00 -17.48
CA LEU A 179 3.98 -9.38 -17.81
C LEU A 179 5.17 -10.31 -17.55
N ILE A 180 5.17 -11.04 -16.44
CA ILE A 180 6.28 -11.95 -16.11
C ILE A 180 6.32 -13.17 -17.03
N PRO A 181 5.23 -13.89 -17.30
CA PRO A 181 5.21 -14.91 -18.36
C PRO A 181 5.73 -14.39 -19.70
N GLN A 182 5.28 -13.21 -20.15
CA GLN A 182 5.77 -12.61 -21.39
C GLN A 182 7.27 -12.32 -21.38
N ARG A 183 7.83 -11.87 -20.24
CA ARG A 183 9.27 -11.68 -20.07
C ARG A 183 10.04 -13.00 -20.14
N VAL A 184 9.54 -14.04 -19.50
CA VAL A 184 10.13 -15.40 -19.55
C VAL A 184 10.19 -15.90 -20.99
N ASP A 185 9.11 -15.73 -21.77
CA ASP A 185 9.07 -16.11 -23.17
C ASP A 185 10.01 -15.25 -24.03
N ALA A 186 10.02 -13.93 -23.84
CA ALA A 186 10.87 -13.00 -24.59
C ALA A 186 12.36 -13.24 -24.36
N LEU A 187 12.75 -13.74 -23.17
CA LEU A 187 14.12 -14.12 -22.83
C LEU A 187 14.50 -15.51 -23.37
N GLY A 188 13.55 -16.22 -24.00
CA GLY A 188 13.75 -17.59 -24.52
C GLY A 188 13.85 -18.63 -23.41
N LEU A 189 13.17 -18.42 -22.30
CA LEU A 189 13.16 -19.30 -21.14
C LEU A 189 11.90 -20.18 -21.05
N GLY A 190 10.84 -19.89 -21.83
CA GLY A 190 9.52 -20.52 -21.76
C GLY A 190 9.51 -22.03 -21.98
N ASP A 191 10.50 -22.60 -22.68
CA ASP A 191 10.64 -24.05 -22.84
C ASP A 191 11.18 -24.75 -21.57
N LEU A 192 11.94 -24.03 -20.75
CA LEU A 192 12.61 -24.58 -19.57
C LEU A 192 11.89 -24.20 -18.26
N TRP A 193 11.17 -23.09 -18.25
CA TRP A 193 10.60 -22.50 -17.03
C TRP A 193 9.11 -22.22 -17.21
N TRP A 194 8.40 -22.27 -16.10
CA TRP A 194 7.02 -21.82 -16.01
C TRP A 194 6.82 -20.91 -14.81
N VAL A 195 5.92 -19.97 -14.95
CA VAL A 195 5.60 -19.01 -13.88
C VAL A 195 4.43 -19.53 -13.07
N LYS A 196 4.64 -19.70 -11.76
CA LYS A 196 3.62 -20.04 -10.77
C LYS A 196 3.26 -18.80 -9.98
N PHE A 197 2.03 -18.34 -10.12
CA PHE A 197 1.54 -17.25 -9.29
C PHE A 197 1.21 -17.72 -7.88
N ALA A 198 1.58 -16.93 -6.87
CA ALA A 198 1.14 -17.14 -5.49
C ALA A 198 -0.35 -16.81 -5.36
N GLY A 199 -1.01 -17.47 -4.39
CA GLY A 199 -2.42 -17.18 -4.09
C GLY A 199 -2.62 -15.92 -3.25
N SER A 200 -1.56 -15.52 -2.51
CA SER A 200 -1.53 -14.34 -1.63
C SER A 200 -0.13 -13.74 -1.61
N ALA A 201 0.01 -12.57 -1.03
CA ALA A 201 1.28 -11.90 -0.82
C ALA A 201 2.05 -12.41 0.42
N ASP A 202 1.42 -13.23 1.24
CA ASP A 202 1.94 -13.78 2.51
C ASP A 202 2.47 -15.20 2.36
#